data_22cccfbb51722611371c981600e1bbbc
#
_entry.id   22cccfbb51722611371c981600e1bbbc
#
_cell.length_a   1.000
_cell.length_b   1.000
_cell.length_c   1.000
_cell.angle_alpha   90.00
_cell.angle_beta   90.00
_cell.angle_gamma   90.00
#
_symmetry.space_group_name_H-M   'P 1'
#
loop_
_entity.id
_entity.type
_entity.pdbx_description
1 polymer ?
#
loop_
_entity_poly.entity_id
_entity_poly.type
_entity_poly.pdbx_seq_one_letter_code
_entity_poly.pdbx_strand_id
1 'polypeptide(L)'
;MIGAFVIGGVFLLGTLVAIPDMGDAVKNGIGPAQIIEANFPHAFATLYLLVVAAAIFVCCLSIMASTIRLCFGMARDNQLPFSKPLAKVAPKLHTPPGACIAVALVAAIPFIQFSGAGIIAIAATGMIYLSYFLGNIVILRARMRGWPKTPAPFKLGRWGPIVNIVGLIYGGAMLINFAWPRAASNPKPSQTGGLLTLGFLNDVPILWTVVIFIVLIGAVYYAVAGRRKVMAPVVAPAPDDPIPASSPGA
;
A
#
# COMPACT_ATOMS: atom_id res chain seq x y z
N MET A 1 -1.88 -11.53 14.29
CA MET A 1 -2.53 -10.22 14.51
C MET A 1 -2.53 -9.81 15.98
N ILE A 2 -3.00 -10.64 16.93
CA ILE A 2 -3.02 -10.31 18.37
C ILE A 2 -1.62 -9.94 18.90
N GLY A 3 -0.58 -10.72 18.58
CA GLY A 3 0.79 -10.41 18.98
C GLY A 3 1.30 -9.07 18.47
N ALA A 4 1.03 -8.73 17.21
CA ALA A 4 1.41 -7.44 16.63
C ALA A 4 0.67 -6.26 17.31
N PHE A 5 -0.60 -6.46 17.68
CA PHE A 5 -1.36 -5.46 18.42
C PHE A 5 -0.80 -5.22 19.83
N VAL A 6 -0.48 -6.29 20.56
CA VAL A 6 0.08 -6.21 21.91
C VAL A 6 1.46 -5.55 21.87
N ILE A 7 2.37 -6.02 20.99
CA ILE A 7 3.72 -5.46 20.87
C ILE A 7 3.66 -4.00 20.43
N GLY A 8 2.83 -3.67 19.44
CA GLY A 8 2.64 -2.29 18.99
C GLY A 8 2.05 -1.39 20.07
N GLY A 9 1.10 -1.89 20.85
CA GLY A 9 0.51 -1.17 21.99
C GLY A 9 1.54 -0.89 23.09
N VAL A 10 2.32 -1.89 23.48
CA VAL A 10 3.41 -1.72 24.46
C VAL A 10 4.45 -0.71 23.97
N PHE A 11 4.83 -0.80 22.68
CA PHE A 11 5.78 0.16 22.10
C PHE A 11 5.24 1.59 22.10
N LEU A 12 3.97 1.78 21.71
CA LEU A 12 3.31 3.09 21.72
C LEU A 12 3.21 3.67 23.13
N LEU A 13 2.80 2.87 24.11
CA LEU A 13 2.74 3.30 25.51
C LEU A 13 4.13 3.65 26.05
N GLY A 14 5.12 2.81 25.75
CA GLY A 14 6.52 3.06 26.16
C GLY A 14 7.07 4.36 25.58
N THR A 15 6.83 4.63 24.28
CA THR A 15 7.28 5.88 23.65
C THR A 15 6.54 7.11 24.20
N LEU A 16 5.24 7.00 24.49
CA LEU A 16 4.45 8.10 25.08
C LEU A 16 4.95 8.47 26.48
N VAL A 17 5.24 7.47 27.31
CA VAL A 17 5.77 7.70 28.68
C VAL A 17 7.20 8.25 28.65
N ALA A 18 7.98 7.91 27.62
CA ALA A 18 9.36 8.33 27.47
C ALA A 18 9.55 9.73 26.86
N ILE A 19 8.48 10.45 26.50
CA ILE A 19 8.55 11.82 25.98
C ILE A 19 9.02 12.76 27.10
N PRO A 20 10.17 13.45 26.94
CA PRO A 20 10.71 14.31 28.01
C PRO A 20 9.85 15.56 28.26
N ASP A 21 9.35 16.19 27.20
CA ASP A 21 8.47 17.36 27.24
C ASP A 21 7.32 17.22 26.23
N MET A 22 6.11 17.06 26.77
CA MET A 22 4.90 16.94 25.97
C MET A 22 4.55 18.25 25.23
N GLY A 23 4.89 19.40 25.79
CA GLY A 23 4.63 20.70 25.19
C GLY A 23 5.45 20.91 23.91
N ASP A 24 6.73 20.56 23.96
CA ASP A 24 7.63 20.59 22.80
C ASP A 24 7.29 19.50 21.77
N ALA A 25 6.90 18.32 22.22
CA ALA A 25 6.48 17.23 21.35
C ALA A 25 5.27 17.62 20.48
N VAL A 26 4.32 18.34 21.04
CA VAL A 26 3.12 18.81 20.33
C VAL A 26 3.45 19.95 19.34
N LYS A 27 4.37 20.85 19.70
CA LYS A 27 4.73 22.02 18.87
C LYS A 27 5.67 21.65 17.72
N ASN A 28 6.69 20.87 18.00
CA ASN A 28 7.79 20.61 17.06
C ASN A 28 7.74 19.22 16.42
N GLY A 29 6.89 18.31 16.94
CA GLY A 29 6.79 16.94 16.48
C GLY A 29 8.04 16.13 16.83
N ILE A 30 8.06 15.44 17.96
CA ILE A 30 9.18 14.57 18.34
C ILE A 30 8.97 13.18 17.74
N GLY A 31 9.94 12.71 16.94
CA GLY A 31 9.96 11.36 16.40
C GLY A 31 10.51 10.32 17.41
N PRO A 32 10.22 9.02 17.23
CA PRO A 32 10.74 7.96 18.11
C PRO A 32 12.27 7.95 18.25
N ALA A 33 13.01 8.35 17.20
CA ALA A 33 14.47 8.45 17.24
C ALA A 33 14.96 9.48 18.26
N GLN A 34 14.35 10.65 18.27
CA GLN A 34 14.71 11.74 19.20
C GLN A 34 14.38 11.38 20.66
N ILE A 35 13.27 10.64 20.88
CA ILE A 35 12.90 10.15 22.21
C ILE A 35 13.97 9.18 22.74
N ILE A 36 14.49 8.31 21.88
CA ILE A 36 15.54 7.36 22.26
C ILE A 36 16.86 8.08 22.55
N GLU A 37 17.25 9.04 21.71
CA GLU A 37 18.46 9.85 21.94
C GLU A 37 18.39 10.65 23.23
N ALA A 38 17.21 11.13 23.62
CA ALA A 38 17.02 11.90 24.84
C ALA A 38 17.07 11.04 26.12
N ASN A 39 16.70 9.75 26.04
CA ASN A 39 16.57 8.89 27.22
C ASN A 39 17.72 7.87 27.41
N PHE A 40 18.56 7.65 26.39
CA PHE A 40 19.62 6.65 26.45
C PHE A 40 21.01 7.25 26.19
N PRO A 41 22.08 6.63 26.74
CA PRO A 41 23.45 7.00 26.41
C PRO A 41 23.70 6.91 24.90
N HIS A 42 24.48 7.86 24.35
CA HIS A 42 24.72 7.99 22.91
C HIS A 42 25.13 6.69 22.19
N ALA A 43 26.00 5.88 22.80
CA ALA A 43 26.43 4.60 22.22
C ALA A 43 25.27 3.60 22.07
N PHE A 44 24.40 3.53 23.08
CA PHE A 44 23.23 2.64 23.06
C PHE A 44 22.17 3.13 22.09
N ALA A 45 21.90 4.44 22.06
CA ALA A 45 20.98 5.06 21.11
C ALA A 45 21.42 4.81 19.67
N THR A 46 22.71 4.98 19.35
CA THR A 46 23.26 4.72 18.02
C THR A 46 23.09 3.26 17.61
N LEU A 47 23.42 2.32 18.49
CA LEU A 47 23.24 0.88 18.20
C LEU A 47 21.77 0.54 17.94
N TYR A 48 20.87 1.06 18.76
CA TYR A 48 19.42 0.87 18.59
C TYR A 48 18.94 1.42 17.25
N LEU A 49 19.34 2.63 16.88
CA LEU A 49 18.97 3.27 15.61
C LEU A 49 19.50 2.49 14.40
N LEU A 50 20.70 1.89 14.49
CA LEU A 50 21.22 1.00 13.45
C LEU A 50 20.33 -0.25 13.28
N VAL A 51 19.89 -0.87 14.37
CA VAL A 51 18.97 -2.01 14.32
C VAL A 51 17.63 -1.60 13.70
N VAL A 52 17.10 -0.44 14.06
CA VAL A 52 15.86 0.11 13.48
C VAL A 52 16.04 0.37 11.98
N ALA A 53 17.17 0.95 11.56
CA ALA A 53 17.46 1.18 10.15
C ALA A 53 17.53 -0.13 9.36
N ALA A 54 18.19 -1.15 9.91
CA ALA A 54 18.23 -2.48 9.31
C ALA A 54 16.83 -3.11 9.20
N ALA A 55 16.00 -2.98 10.24
CA ALA A 55 14.63 -3.48 10.23
C ALA A 55 13.77 -2.78 9.16
N ILE A 56 13.90 -1.46 9.02
CA ILE A 56 13.21 -0.68 7.97
C ILE A 56 13.67 -1.15 6.58
N PHE A 57 14.97 -1.38 6.39
CA PHE A 57 15.51 -1.86 5.12
C PHE A 57 14.94 -3.24 4.75
N VAL A 58 14.90 -4.19 5.68
CA VAL A 58 14.31 -5.53 5.46
C VAL A 58 12.81 -5.42 5.15
N CYS A 59 12.09 -4.55 5.84
CA CYS A 59 10.68 -4.29 5.57
C CYS A 59 10.48 -3.74 4.15
N CYS A 60 11.30 -2.78 3.73
CA CYS A 60 11.29 -2.21 2.38
C CYS A 60 11.52 -3.28 1.31
N LEU A 61 12.51 -4.16 1.49
CA LEU A 61 12.77 -5.28 0.58
C LEU A 61 11.57 -6.22 0.47
N SER A 62 10.91 -6.53 1.58
CA SER A 62 9.74 -7.41 1.61
C SER A 62 8.55 -6.82 0.86
N ILE A 63 8.29 -5.52 1.05
CA ILE A 63 7.25 -4.80 0.32
C ILE A 63 7.57 -4.74 -1.17
N MET A 64 8.82 -4.42 -1.52
CA MET A 64 9.28 -4.37 -2.92
C MET A 64 9.12 -5.73 -3.60
N ALA A 65 9.52 -6.82 -2.95
CA ALA A 65 9.37 -8.18 -3.48
C ALA A 65 7.89 -8.54 -3.72
N SER A 66 7.00 -8.19 -2.79
CA SER A 66 5.57 -8.41 -2.92
C SER A 66 4.96 -7.61 -4.07
N THR A 67 5.37 -6.35 -4.22
CA THR A 67 4.92 -5.46 -5.30
C THR A 67 5.38 -5.95 -6.67
N ILE A 68 6.63 -6.43 -6.79
CA ILE A 68 7.16 -7.01 -8.03
C ILE A 68 6.36 -8.25 -8.43
N ARG A 69 6.04 -9.14 -7.47
CA ARG A 69 5.23 -10.34 -7.72
C ARG A 69 3.82 -9.97 -8.19
N LEU A 70 3.21 -8.97 -7.56
CA LEU A 70 1.89 -8.47 -7.95
C LEU A 70 1.94 -7.87 -9.36
N CYS A 71 2.91 -7.01 -9.64
CA CYS A 71 3.12 -6.41 -10.96
C CYS A 71 3.33 -7.48 -12.05
N PHE A 72 4.15 -8.48 -11.78
CA PHE A 72 4.37 -9.61 -12.67
C PHE A 72 3.08 -10.41 -12.91
N GLY A 73 2.32 -10.74 -11.85
CA GLY A 73 1.04 -11.45 -11.97
C GLY A 73 0.04 -10.69 -12.84
N MET A 74 -0.15 -9.40 -12.58
CA MET A 74 -1.04 -8.54 -13.38
C MET A 74 -0.56 -8.41 -14.84
N ALA A 75 0.76 -8.36 -15.07
CA ALA A 75 1.32 -8.31 -16.42
C ALA A 75 1.10 -9.63 -17.16
N ARG A 76 1.28 -10.77 -16.50
CA ARG A 76 1.00 -12.10 -17.07
C ARG A 76 -0.47 -12.23 -17.49
N ASP A 77 -1.37 -11.72 -16.68
CA ASP A 77 -2.82 -11.71 -16.97
C ASP A 77 -3.22 -10.60 -17.96
N ASN A 78 -2.24 -9.91 -18.57
CA ASN A 78 -2.43 -8.86 -19.58
C ASN A 78 -3.23 -7.65 -19.07
N GLN A 79 -3.21 -7.39 -17.78
CA GLN A 79 -3.99 -6.33 -17.11
C GLN A 79 -3.25 -4.98 -17.07
N LEU A 80 -1.94 -4.97 -17.33
CA LEU A 80 -1.12 -3.76 -17.28
C LEU A 80 -0.77 -3.25 -18.69
N PRO A 81 -0.49 -1.94 -18.83
CA PRO A 81 0.20 -1.44 -20.01
C PRO A 81 1.60 -2.07 -20.07
N PHE A 82 2.10 -2.32 -21.27
CA PHE A 82 3.40 -2.96 -21.49
C PHE A 82 3.53 -4.36 -20.85
N SER A 83 2.45 -5.14 -20.80
CA SER A 83 2.42 -6.46 -20.18
C SER A 83 3.53 -7.40 -20.68
N LYS A 84 3.82 -7.40 -22.00
CA LYS A 84 4.83 -8.28 -22.58
C LYS A 84 6.24 -8.12 -21.96
N PRO A 85 6.85 -6.92 -21.89
CA PRO A 85 8.17 -6.75 -21.26
C PRO A 85 8.12 -6.95 -19.74
N LEU A 86 7.01 -6.61 -19.07
CA LEU A 86 6.85 -6.78 -17.62
C LEU A 86 6.70 -8.24 -17.21
N ALA A 87 6.11 -9.08 -18.06
CA ALA A 87 5.92 -10.51 -17.83
C ALA A 87 7.12 -11.37 -18.25
N LYS A 88 8.16 -10.77 -18.86
CA LYS A 88 9.34 -11.52 -19.31
C LYS A 88 10.22 -11.87 -18.11
N VAL A 89 10.50 -13.17 -17.94
CA VAL A 89 11.41 -13.68 -16.91
C VAL A 89 12.80 -13.88 -17.51
N ALA A 90 13.84 -13.47 -16.80
CA ALA A 90 15.22 -13.70 -17.22
C ALA A 90 15.61 -15.16 -16.93
N PRO A 91 16.09 -15.93 -17.93
CA PRO A 91 16.37 -17.36 -17.74
C PRO A 91 17.44 -17.66 -16.68
N LYS A 92 18.44 -16.78 -16.56
CA LYS A 92 19.55 -16.95 -15.60
C LYS A 92 19.20 -16.55 -14.16
N LEU A 93 18.32 -15.56 -13.99
CA LEU A 93 18.01 -14.96 -12.68
C LEU A 93 16.68 -15.45 -12.11
N HIS A 94 15.86 -16.12 -12.92
CA HIS A 94 14.50 -16.55 -12.57
C HIS A 94 13.61 -15.43 -11.98
N THR A 95 13.92 -14.17 -12.33
CA THR A 95 13.21 -12.98 -11.89
C THR A 95 12.72 -12.17 -13.09
N PRO A 96 11.64 -11.39 -12.98
CA PRO A 96 11.15 -10.50 -14.04
C PRO A 96 11.87 -9.14 -13.98
N PRO A 97 12.96 -8.89 -14.72
CA PRO A 97 13.72 -7.64 -14.60
C PRO A 97 12.91 -6.42 -15.03
N GLY A 98 12.01 -6.57 -16.01
CA GLY A 98 11.12 -5.52 -16.43
C GLY A 98 10.19 -5.03 -15.30
N ALA A 99 9.60 -5.95 -14.54
CA ALA A 99 8.78 -5.60 -13.38
C ALA A 99 9.62 -4.96 -12.26
N CYS A 100 10.85 -5.45 -12.01
CA CYS A 100 11.75 -4.86 -11.01
C CYS A 100 12.08 -3.39 -11.33
N ILE A 101 12.48 -3.10 -12.58
CA ILE A 101 12.80 -1.75 -13.03
C ILE A 101 11.56 -0.85 -12.98
N ALA A 102 10.41 -1.32 -13.45
CA ALA A 102 9.18 -0.56 -13.45
C ALA A 102 8.75 -0.18 -12.02
N VAL A 103 8.79 -1.13 -11.08
CA VAL A 103 8.45 -0.88 -9.67
C VAL A 103 9.44 0.11 -9.05
N ALA A 104 10.74 -0.01 -9.31
CA ALA A 104 11.74 0.91 -8.80
C ALA A 104 11.55 2.34 -9.34
N LEU A 105 11.28 2.49 -10.64
CA LEU A 105 11.03 3.80 -11.26
C LEU A 105 9.76 4.46 -10.69
N VAL A 106 8.66 3.71 -10.57
CA VAL A 106 7.41 4.22 -9.99
C VAL A 106 7.59 4.59 -8.52
N ALA A 107 8.35 3.80 -7.77
CA ALA A 107 8.65 4.09 -6.37
C ALA A 107 9.54 5.33 -6.19
N ALA A 108 10.37 5.68 -7.18
CA ALA A 108 11.21 6.88 -7.14
C ALA A 108 10.42 8.19 -7.34
N ILE A 109 9.29 8.16 -8.05
CA ILE A 109 8.50 9.36 -8.38
C ILE A 109 8.10 10.19 -7.13
N PRO A 110 7.57 9.61 -6.05
CA PRO A 110 7.21 10.38 -4.86
C PRO A 110 8.40 11.12 -4.22
N PHE A 111 9.62 10.57 -4.32
CA PHE A 111 10.81 11.21 -3.75
C PHE A 111 11.22 12.49 -4.50
N ILE A 112 10.89 12.60 -5.78
CA ILE A 112 11.13 13.82 -6.57
C ILE A 112 10.15 14.91 -6.16
N GLN A 113 8.92 14.53 -5.78
CA GLN A 113 7.82 15.45 -5.51
C GLN A 113 7.72 15.88 -4.05
N PHE A 114 8.04 15.00 -3.11
CA PHE A 114 7.81 15.24 -1.67
C PHE A 114 9.12 15.36 -0.92
N SER A 115 9.31 16.51 -0.28
CA SER A 115 10.51 16.79 0.51
C SER A 115 10.51 16.19 1.92
N GLY A 116 9.64 15.23 2.22
CA GLY A 116 9.56 14.64 3.56
C GLY A 116 9.12 13.17 3.57
N ALA A 117 9.91 12.31 4.22
CA ALA A 117 9.59 10.89 4.38
C ALA A 117 8.22 10.66 5.07
N GLY A 118 7.83 11.55 6.00
CA GLY A 118 6.55 11.48 6.69
C GLY A 118 5.35 11.61 5.76
N ILE A 119 5.41 12.55 4.81
CA ILE A 119 4.34 12.78 3.83
C ILE A 119 4.18 11.55 2.91
N ILE A 120 5.29 10.98 2.46
CA ILE A 120 5.30 9.76 1.63
C ILE A 120 4.70 8.59 2.40
N ALA A 121 5.06 8.43 3.68
CA ALA A 121 4.54 7.36 4.54
C ALA A 121 3.03 7.47 4.75
N ILE A 122 2.50 8.68 4.97
CA ILE A 122 1.06 8.92 5.14
C ILE A 122 0.32 8.67 3.83
N ALA A 123 0.84 9.13 2.70
CA ALA A 123 0.27 8.89 1.39
C ALA A 123 0.23 7.37 1.09
N ALA A 124 1.32 6.65 1.34
CA ALA A 124 1.39 5.20 1.17
C ALA A 124 0.38 4.46 2.06
N THR A 125 0.28 4.85 3.34
CA THR A 125 -0.70 4.28 4.28
C THR A 125 -2.13 4.53 3.81
N GLY A 126 -2.44 5.75 3.37
CA GLY A 126 -3.75 6.10 2.82
C GLY A 126 -4.11 5.24 1.61
N MET A 127 -3.15 4.95 0.71
CA MET A 127 -3.37 4.06 -0.44
C MET A 127 -3.65 2.62 -0.03
N ILE A 128 -2.98 2.10 1.00
CA ILE A 128 -3.24 0.76 1.55
C ILE A 128 -4.67 0.70 2.10
N TYR A 129 -5.09 1.69 2.89
CA TYR A 129 -6.46 1.75 3.41
C TYR A 129 -7.50 1.87 2.30
N LEU A 130 -7.23 2.65 1.25
CA LEU A 130 -8.10 2.75 0.08
C LEU A 130 -8.25 1.39 -0.62
N SER A 131 -7.16 0.65 -0.80
CA SER A 131 -7.17 -0.68 -1.41
C SER A 131 -8.02 -1.67 -0.60
N TYR A 132 -7.85 -1.70 0.72
CA TYR A 132 -8.67 -2.55 1.60
C TYR A 132 -10.14 -2.12 1.63
N PHE A 133 -10.42 -0.83 1.62
CA PHE A 133 -11.77 -0.30 1.58
C PHE A 133 -12.51 -0.71 0.30
N LEU A 134 -11.86 -0.53 -0.87
CA LEU A 134 -12.41 -0.97 -2.16
C LEU A 134 -12.58 -2.49 -2.21
N GLY A 135 -11.61 -3.26 -1.71
CA GLY A 135 -11.70 -4.72 -1.61
C GLY A 135 -12.90 -5.18 -0.77
N ASN A 136 -13.12 -4.53 0.39
CA ASN A 136 -14.28 -4.82 1.23
C ASN A 136 -15.62 -4.50 0.54
N ILE A 137 -15.71 -3.40 -0.23
CA ILE A 137 -16.91 -3.08 -1.03
C ILE A 137 -17.18 -4.20 -2.03
N VAL A 138 -16.15 -4.66 -2.76
CA VAL A 138 -16.29 -5.72 -3.76
C VAL A 138 -16.73 -7.02 -3.11
N ILE A 139 -16.15 -7.39 -1.96
CA ILE A 139 -16.53 -8.60 -1.21
C ILE A 139 -17.98 -8.51 -0.72
N LEU A 140 -18.39 -7.36 -0.15
CA LEU A 140 -19.76 -7.17 0.30
C LEU A 140 -20.75 -7.30 -0.86
N ARG A 141 -20.45 -6.64 -2.00
CA ARG A 141 -21.28 -6.75 -3.21
C ARG A 141 -21.34 -8.17 -3.76
N ALA A 142 -20.22 -8.91 -3.75
CA ALA A 142 -20.18 -10.31 -4.16
C ALA A 142 -21.05 -11.19 -3.24
N ARG A 143 -20.99 -10.96 -1.93
CA ARG A 143 -21.85 -11.68 -0.96
C ARG A 143 -23.34 -11.41 -1.18
N MET A 144 -23.70 -10.15 -1.45
CA MET A 144 -25.10 -9.78 -1.78
C MET A 144 -25.59 -10.51 -3.05
N ARG A 145 -24.68 -10.92 -3.94
CA ARG A 145 -24.97 -11.71 -5.15
C ARG A 145 -24.87 -13.21 -4.95
N GLY A 146 -24.78 -13.69 -3.70
CA GLY A 146 -24.75 -15.11 -3.37
C GLY A 146 -23.39 -15.80 -3.47
N TRP A 147 -22.29 -15.01 -3.52
CA TRP A 147 -20.94 -15.58 -3.43
C TRP A 147 -20.53 -15.81 -1.95
N PRO A 148 -19.78 -16.90 -1.62
CA PRO A 148 -19.22 -17.94 -2.48
C PRO A 148 -20.21 -19.08 -2.78
N LYS A 149 -20.18 -19.58 -4.01
CA LYS A 149 -21.03 -20.70 -4.44
C LYS A 149 -20.58 -22.04 -3.84
N THR A 150 -19.26 -22.19 -3.63
CA THR A 150 -18.67 -23.37 -2.99
C THR A 150 -18.42 -23.10 -1.51
N PRO A 151 -18.69 -24.07 -0.63
CA PRO A 151 -18.45 -23.91 0.80
C PRO A 151 -16.95 -23.78 1.09
N ALA A 152 -16.54 -22.65 1.69
CA ALA A 152 -15.18 -22.49 2.18
C ALA A 152 -14.94 -23.30 3.47
N PRO A 153 -13.70 -23.75 3.74
CA PRO A 153 -13.34 -24.46 4.98
C PRO A 153 -13.67 -23.66 6.24
N PHE A 154 -13.49 -22.34 6.19
CA PHE A 154 -13.81 -21.43 7.28
C PHE A 154 -15.00 -20.52 6.91
N LYS A 155 -16.03 -20.55 7.71
CA LYS A 155 -17.25 -19.76 7.51
C LYS A 155 -17.56 -18.93 8.74
N LEU A 156 -17.58 -17.60 8.59
CA LEU A 156 -18.12 -16.70 9.64
C LEU A 156 -19.66 -16.76 9.72
N GLY A 157 -20.34 -17.48 8.84
CA GLY A 157 -21.79 -17.56 8.81
C GLY A 157 -22.45 -16.19 8.74
N ARG A 158 -23.45 -15.96 9.62
CA ARG A 158 -24.19 -14.71 9.75
C ARG A 158 -23.37 -13.51 10.21
N TRP A 159 -22.18 -13.72 10.80
CA TRP A 159 -21.27 -12.67 11.22
C TRP A 159 -20.45 -12.07 10.06
N GLY A 160 -20.35 -12.77 8.95
CA GLY A 160 -19.57 -12.33 7.80
C GLY A 160 -19.95 -10.94 7.26
N PRO A 161 -21.23 -10.65 6.98
CA PRO A 161 -21.67 -9.31 6.55
C PRO A 161 -21.41 -8.23 7.60
N ILE A 162 -21.62 -8.54 8.88
CA ILE A 162 -21.41 -7.60 9.99
C ILE A 162 -19.94 -7.18 10.05
N VAL A 163 -19.01 -8.14 10.01
CA VAL A 163 -17.57 -7.87 9.99
C VAL A 163 -17.18 -7.02 8.78
N ASN A 164 -17.75 -7.28 7.60
CA ASN A 164 -17.49 -6.46 6.41
C ASN A 164 -17.98 -5.01 6.58
N ILE A 165 -19.20 -4.82 7.14
CA ILE A 165 -19.76 -3.49 7.37
C ILE A 165 -18.92 -2.72 8.39
N VAL A 166 -18.52 -3.35 9.50
CA VAL A 166 -17.64 -2.75 10.50
C VAL A 166 -16.29 -2.38 9.86
N GLY A 167 -15.72 -3.27 9.04
CA GLY A 167 -14.50 -3.00 8.29
C GLY A 167 -14.63 -1.83 7.30
N LEU A 168 -15.80 -1.67 6.66
CA LEU A 168 -16.08 -0.52 5.79
C LEU A 168 -16.21 0.79 6.56
N ILE A 169 -16.93 0.79 7.68
CA ILE A 169 -17.08 1.98 8.54
C ILE A 169 -15.71 2.41 9.05
N TYR A 170 -14.93 1.47 9.58
CA TYR A 170 -13.58 1.75 10.07
C TYR A 170 -12.66 2.25 8.96
N GLY A 171 -12.61 1.55 7.82
CA GLY A 171 -11.77 1.93 6.68
C GLY A 171 -12.15 3.31 6.12
N GLY A 172 -13.46 3.61 6.01
CA GLY A 172 -13.95 4.91 5.60
C GLY A 172 -13.58 6.03 6.58
N ALA A 173 -13.76 5.79 7.89
CA ALA A 173 -13.36 6.73 8.93
C ALA A 173 -11.86 7.01 8.92
N MET A 174 -11.02 5.98 8.71
CA MET A 174 -9.57 6.15 8.60
C MET A 174 -9.16 6.91 7.35
N LEU A 175 -9.80 6.67 6.19
CA LEU A 175 -9.56 7.43 4.98
C LEU A 175 -9.89 8.92 5.17
N ILE A 176 -11.02 9.23 5.80
CA ILE A 176 -11.39 10.61 6.15
C ILE A 176 -10.36 11.21 7.10
N ASN A 177 -9.92 10.46 8.11
CA ASN A 177 -8.92 10.93 9.07
C ASN A 177 -7.57 11.23 8.42
N PHE A 178 -7.08 10.36 7.51
CA PHE A 178 -5.84 10.61 6.76
C PHE A 178 -5.98 11.76 5.76
N ALA A 179 -7.14 11.89 5.14
CA ALA A 179 -7.43 12.93 4.18
C ALA A 179 -7.72 14.30 4.82
N TRP A 180 -7.89 14.34 6.16
CA TRP A 180 -8.13 15.60 6.87
C TRP A 180 -6.94 16.53 6.75
N PRO A 181 -7.13 17.80 6.36
CA PRO A 181 -6.04 18.74 6.18
C PRO A 181 -5.35 19.05 7.53
N ARG A 182 -4.07 18.74 7.62
CA ARG A 182 -3.21 19.03 8.78
C ARG A 182 -1.87 19.52 8.27
N ALA A 183 -1.41 20.66 8.75
CA ALA A 183 -0.17 21.28 8.30
C ALA A 183 1.05 20.34 8.41
N ALA A 184 1.13 19.55 9.47
CA ALA A 184 2.25 18.65 9.71
C ALA A 184 2.19 17.31 8.94
N SER A 185 0.99 16.75 8.71
CA SER A 185 0.85 15.39 8.18
C SER A 185 0.22 15.32 6.80
N ASN A 186 -0.60 16.30 6.44
CA ASN A 186 -1.26 16.37 5.13
C ASN A 186 -1.29 17.84 4.67
N PRO A 187 -0.12 18.45 4.41
CA PRO A 187 -0.02 19.83 3.99
C PRO A 187 -0.62 20.03 2.59
N LYS A 188 -0.91 21.29 2.29
CA LYS A 188 -1.29 21.69 0.93
C LYS A 188 -0.05 21.75 0.03
N PRO A 189 -0.16 21.49 -1.28
CA PRO A 189 0.96 21.60 -2.22
C PRO A 189 1.65 22.97 -2.19
N SER A 190 0.90 24.04 -1.97
CA SER A 190 1.43 25.40 -1.80
C SER A 190 2.42 25.56 -0.63
N GLN A 191 2.34 24.66 0.37
CA GLN A 191 3.21 24.67 1.56
C GLN A 191 4.48 23.83 1.40
N THR A 192 4.54 22.96 0.41
CA THR A 192 5.65 22.01 0.21
C THR A 192 6.56 22.35 -0.96
N GLY A 193 6.22 23.33 -1.80
CA GLY A 193 7.05 23.74 -2.93
C GLY A 193 7.28 22.68 -4.01
N GLY A 194 6.43 21.67 -4.08
CA GLY A 194 6.57 20.56 -5.02
C GLY A 194 6.20 20.92 -6.46
N LEU A 195 6.68 20.13 -7.42
CA LEU A 195 6.46 20.30 -8.87
C LEU A 195 4.96 20.22 -9.30
N LEU A 196 4.10 19.61 -8.49
CA LEU A 196 2.66 19.48 -8.77
C LEU A 196 1.83 20.70 -8.30
N THR A 197 2.38 21.89 -8.37
CA THR A 197 1.63 23.14 -8.21
C THR A 197 0.75 23.42 -9.44
N LEU A 198 -0.18 22.53 -9.72
CA LEU A 198 -1.27 22.78 -10.66
C LEU A 198 -2.25 23.72 -9.96
N GLY A 199 -2.38 24.95 -10.44
CA GLY A 199 -3.05 26.07 -9.78
C GLY A 199 -4.38 25.77 -9.08
N PHE A 200 -5.23 24.89 -9.65
CA PHE A 200 -6.50 24.49 -9.05
C PHE A 200 -6.37 23.42 -7.94
N LEU A 201 -5.22 22.75 -7.81
CA LEU A 201 -4.93 21.73 -6.79
C LEU A 201 -4.11 22.25 -5.62
N ASN A 202 -3.68 23.53 -5.67
CA ASN A 202 -2.82 24.11 -4.63
C ASN A 202 -3.47 24.14 -3.24
N ASP A 203 -4.79 24.19 -3.19
CA ASP A 203 -5.56 24.22 -1.94
C ASP A 203 -6.04 22.84 -1.48
N VAL A 204 -5.84 21.79 -2.29
CA VAL A 204 -6.25 20.43 -1.97
C VAL A 204 -5.11 19.72 -1.22
N PRO A 205 -5.36 19.09 -0.05
CA PRO A 205 -4.33 18.33 0.66
C PRO A 205 -3.68 17.27 -0.21
N ILE A 206 -2.37 17.07 -0.04
CA ILE A 206 -1.54 16.21 -0.90
C ILE A 206 -2.10 14.78 -1.04
N LEU A 207 -2.63 14.21 0.03
CA LEU A 207 -3.23 12.88 -0.01
C LEU A 207 -4.39 12.80 -1.03
N TRP A 208 -5.29 13.78 -1.02
CA TRP A 208 -6.40 13.83 -1.98
C TRP A 208 -5.91 13.99 -3.41
N THR A 209 -4.90 14.81 -3.63
CA THR A 209 -4.29 15.00 -4.96
C THR A 209 -3.73 13.67 -5.48
N VAL A 210 -2.99 12.93 -4.67
CA VAL A 210 -2.42 11.62 -5.04
C VAL A 210 -3.53 10.58 -5.29
N VAL A 211 -4.53 10.51 -4.41
CA VAL A 211 -5.69 9.58 -4.56
C VAL A 211 -6.44 9.86 -5.86
N ILE A 212 -6.82 11.12 -6.09
CA ILE A 212 -7.56 11.52 -7.30
C ILE A 212 -6.76 11.18 -8.55
N PHE A 213 -5.46 11.49 -8.57
CA PHE A 213 -4.58 11.23 -9.70
C PHE A 213 -4.47 9.73 -10.01
N ILE A 214 -4.26 8.89 -9.01
CA ILE A 214 -4.16 7.43 -9.20
C ILE A 214 -5.49 6.84 -9.63
N VAL A 215 -6.61 7.27 -9.02
CA VAL A 215 -7.95 6.79 -9.39
C VAL A 215 -8.30 7.21 -10.82
N LEU A 216 -7.98 8.45 -11.21
CA LEU A 216 -8.21 8.93 -12.59
C LEU A 216 -7.38 8.14 -13.61
N ILE A 217 -6.09 7.93 -13.35
CA ILE A 217 -5.24 7.12 -14.23
C ILE A 217 -5.81 5.70 -14.37
N GLY A 218 -6.19 5.08 -13.25
CA GLY A 218 -6.80 3.75 -13.25
C GLY A 218 -8.12 3.71 -14.01
N ALA A 219 -8.99 4.70 -13.82
CA ALA A 219 -10.28 4.78 -14.49
C ALA A 219 -10.12 5.01 -16.01
N VAL A 220 -9.23 5.92 -16.41
CA VAL A 220 -8.93 6.16 -17.83
C VAL A 220 -8.33 4.91 -18.48
N TYR A 221 -7.38 4.28 -17.83
CA TYR A 221 -6.79 3.03 -18.32
C TYR A 221 -7.85 1.92 -18.45
N TYR A 222 -8.73 1.77 -17.47
CA TYR A 222 -9.82 0.80 -17.52
C TYR A 222 -10.81 1.12 -18.65
N ALA A 223 -11.17 2.38 -18.85
CA ALA A 223 -12.08 2.79 -19.92
C ALA A 223 -11.50 2.53 -21.31
N VAL A 224 -10.20 2.78 -21.50
CA VAL A 224 -9.53 2.68 -22.81
C VAL A 224 -9.08 1.26 -23.12
N ALA A 225 -8.45 0.59 -22.18
CA ALA A 225 -7.80 -0.70 -22.41
C ALA A 225 -8.44 -1.87 -21.65
N GLY A 226 -9.01 -1.61 -20.47
CA GLY A 226 -9.49 -2.65 -19.56
C GLY A 226 -10.78 -3.32 -20.01
N ARG A 227 -11.70 -2.58 -20.62
CA ARG A 227 -12.99 -3.13 -21.08
C ARG A 227 -12.82 -4.29 -22.07
N ARG A 228 -11.84 -4.21 -22.96
CA ARG A 228 -11.59 -5.25 -23.98
C ARG A 228 -10.93 -6.51 -23.38
N LYS A 229 -10.18 -6.39 -22.29
CA LYS A 229 -9.40 -7.47 -21.68
C LYS A 229 -10.17 -8.21 -20.59
N VAL A 230 -10.99 -7.51 -19.82
CA VAL A 230 -11.78 -8.08 -18.72
C VAL A 230 -12.97 -8.91 -19.24
N MET A 231 -13.41 -8.67 -20.46
CA MET A 231 -14.49 -9.45 -21.09
C MET A 231 -14.02 -10.75 -21.76
N ALA A 232 -12.72 -11.00 -21.87
CA ALA A 232 -12.27 -12.32 -22.27
C ALA A 232 -12.58 -13.29 -21.12
N PRO A 233 -13.47 -14.27 -21.32
CA PRO A 233 -13.73 -15.25 -20.27
C PRO A 233 -12.42 -15.96 -19.97
N VAL A 234 -12.00 -15.96 -18.71
CA VAL A 234 -11.04 -16.94 -18.21
C VAL A 234 -11.80 -18.26 -18.32
N VAL A 235 -11.63 -18.94 -19.43
CA VAL A 235 -12.08 -20.32 -19.57
C VAL A 235 -11.24 -21.09 -18.58
N ALA A 236 -11.80 -21.34 -17.40
CA ALA A 236 -11.25 -22.35 -16.51
C ALA A 236 -11.20 -23.64 -17.35
N PRO A 237 -10.03 -24.32 -17.45
CA PRO A 237 -9.98 -25.60 -18.12
C PRO A 237 -11.08 -26.49 -17.53
N ALA A 238 -11.83 -27.14 -18.41
CA ALA A 238 -12.84 -28.09 -17.96
C ALA A 238 -12.16 -29.13 -17.03
N PRO A 239 -12.87 -29.66 -16.04
CA PRO A 239 -12.29 -30.63 -15.10
C PRO A 239 -11.64 -31.84 -15.78
N ASP A 240 -12.01 -32.08 -17.04
CA ASP A 240 -11.58 -33.20 -17.87
C ASP A 240 -10.52 -32.82 -18.93
N ASP A 241 -10.10 -31.54 -19.01
CA ASP A 241 -9.01 -31.20 -19.90
C ASP A 241 -7.69 -31.78 -19.36
N PRO A 242 -6.98 -32.61 -20.14
CA PRO A 242 -5.69 -33.12 -19.71
C PRO A 242 -4.76 -31.94 -19.44
N ILE A 243 -4.17 -31.92 -18.24
CA ILE A 243 -3.14 -30.94 -17.85
C ILE A 243 -2.12 -30.93 -18.98
N PRO A 244 -1.90 -29.77 -19.67
CA PRO A 244 -0.91 -29.73 -20.73
C PRO A 244 0.41 -30.16 -20.13
N ALA A 245 0.91 -31.29 -20.64
CA ALA A 245 2.19 -31.87 -20.21
C ALA A 245 3.22 -30.75 -20.30
N SER A 246 3.87 -30.46 -19.18
CA SER A 246 5.00 -29.53 -19.13
C SER A 246 5.97 -29.96 -20.24
N SER A 247 6.09 -29.14 -21.29
CA SER A 247 7.05 -29.40 -22.35
C SER A 247 8.44 -29.53 -21.71
N PRO A 248 9.08 -30.71 -21.78
CA PRO A 248 10.46 -30.84 -21.33
C PRO A 248 11.34 -30.12 -22.35
N GLY A 249 11.97 -29.02 -21.97
CA GLY A 249 13.15 -28.45 -22.63
C GLY A 249 12.85 -27.61 -23.87
N ALA A 250 12.87 -26.28 -23.71
CA ALA A 250 13.44 -25.35 -24.67
C ALA A 250 14.09 -24.19 -23.86
#